data_35ca841bd26ec2b303f2f67f8c4eade5
#
_entry.id   35ca841bd26ec2b303f2f67f8c4eade5
#
_cell.length_a   1.000
_cell.length_b   1.000
_cell.length_c   1.000
_cell.angle_alpha   90.00
_cell.angle_beta   90.00
_cell.angle_gamma   90.00
#
_symmetry.space_group_name_H-M   'P 1'
#
loop_
_entity.id
_entity.type
_entity.pdbx_description
1 polymer ?
#
loop_
_entity_poly.entity_id
_entity_poly.type
_entity_poly.pdbx_seq_one_letter_code
_entity_poly.pdbx_strand_id
1 'polypeptide(L)'
;GLSVGWGKRLKWPDDYFTLSAELAYQRYNLSDWQYFPVTNGKCNDLSISLTLARNSIDNPIFPRSGSDFSLSVQFTPPYSLMDGKDYKGYYSNPETGSITQDNMNKLHKWIEYHKWKFKGKTYTPLMDPIAHPKCLVLMTRTEFGLLGHYNQYKKSPFGTFDVGGDGMTGYSTYATESIALRGYENSSLTPYGSEGYAY
;
A
#
# COMPACT_ATOMS: atom_id res chain seq x y z
N GLY A 1 7.40 -4.12 15.86
CA GLY A 1 6.00 -4.37 15.50
C GLY A 1 5.54 -5.74 15.95
N LEU A 2 4.26 -5.92 16.03
CA LEU A 2 3.59 -7.19 16.32
C LEU A 2 2.45 -7.33 15.31
N SER A 3 2.31 -8.51 14.68
CA SER A 3 1.16 -8.79 13.82
C SER A 3 0.60 -10.19 14.08
N VAL A 4 -0.70 -10.32 13.87
CA VAL A 4 -1.43 -11.59 13.93
C VAL A 4 -2.26 -11.69 12.67
N GLY A 5 -2.06 -12.77 11.92
CA GLY A 5 -2.74 -13.02 10.67
C GLY A 5 -3.57 -14.31 10.69
N TRP A 6 -4.65 -14.27 9.94
CA TRP A 6 -5.50 -15.41 9.67
C TRP A 6 -5.80 -15.50 8.17
N GLY A 7 -5.81 -16.70 7.62
CA GLY A 7 -6.09 -16.91 6.21
C GLY A 7 -6.94 -18.15 5.98
N LYS A 8 -7.84 -18.07 4.99
CA LYS A 8 -8.72 -19.16 4.61
C LYS A 8 -8.89 -19.22 3.09
N ARG A 9 -8.80 -20.43 2.55
CA ARG A 9 -9.23 -20.72 1.16
C ARG A 9 -10.75 -20.78 1.11
N LEU A 10 -11.33 -20.04 0.18
CA LEU A 10 -12.77 -20.01 -0.03
C LEU A 10 -13.15 -21.13 -1.01
N LYS A 11 -14.38 -21.63 -0.86
CA LYS A 11 -14.95 -22.65 -1.78
C LYS A 11 -15.92 -22.02 -2.79
N TRP A 12 -16.29 -20.77 -2.57
CA TRP A 12 -17.21 -20.02 -3.43
C TRP A 12 -16.59 -18.64 -3.72
N PRO A 13 -16.66 -18.12 -4.94
CA PRO A 13 -17.30 -18.67 -6.15
C PRO A 13 -16.53 -19.82 -6.80
N ASP A 14 -15.22 -19.96 -6.56
CA ASP A 14 -14.39 -21.09 -6.98
C ASP A 14 -13.30 -21.38 -5.94
N ASP A 15 -12.60 -22.52 -6.08
CA ASP A 15 -11.56 -22.95 -5.14
C ASP A 15 -10.23 -22.18 -5.23
N TYR A 16 -10.14 -21.20 -6.12
CA TYR A 16 -8.92 -20.40 -6.31
C TYR A 16 -8.85 -19.16 -5.42
N PHE A 17 -9.96 -18.81 -4.75
CA PHE A 17 -10.01 -17.64 -3.87
C PHE A 17 -9.44 -17.93 -2.49
N THR A 18 -8.66 -16.96 -2.00
CA THR A 18 -8.15 -16.91 -0.64
C THR A 18 -8.51 -15.59 0.00
N LEU A 19 -8.97 -15.65 1.24
CA LEU A 19 -9.22 -14.48 2.06
C LEU A 19 -8.24 -14.49 3.23
N SER A 20 -7.52 -13.40 3.44
CA SER A 20 -6.65 -13.21 4.61
C SER A 20 -7.00 -11.93 5.33
N ALA A 21 -6.86 -11.97 6.64
CA ALA A 21 -7.00 -10.82 7.53
C ALA A 21 -5.78 -10.74 8.43
N GLU A 22 -5.25 -9.57 8.62
CA GLU A 22 -4.10 -9.31 9.48
C GLU A 22 -4.39 -8.11 10.36
N LEU A 23 -4.10 -8.24 11.65
CA LEU A 23 -4.06 -7.15 12.61
C LEU A 23 -2.59 -6.87 12.91
N ALA A 24 -2.14 -5.66 12.66
CA ALA A 24 -0.76 -5.24 12.90
C ALA A 24 -0.69 -4.02 13.81
N TYR A 25 0.23 -4.06 14.74
CA TYR A 25 0.62 -2.92 15.56
C TYR A 25 2.09 -2.60 15.34
N GLN A 26 2.38 -1.38 14.94
CA GLN A 26 3.73 -0.89 14.74
C GLN A 26 3.96 0.38 15.55
N ARG A 27 5.15 0.51 16.12
CA ARG A 27 5.59 1.71 16.82
C ARG A 27 6.86 2.22 16.18
N TYR A 28 6.81 3.44 15.73
CA TYR A 28 7.94 4.18 15.17
C TYR A 28 8.50 5.09 16.25
N ASN A 29 9.78 4.92 16.56
CA ASN A 29 10.55 5.85 17.39
C ASN A 29 11.50 6.60 16.46
N LEU A 30 11.23 7.87 16.26
CA LEU A 30 11.97 8.72 15.35
C LEU A 30 12.92 9.59 16.18
N SER A 31 14.18 9.61 15.77
CA SER A 31 15.22 10.44 16.35
C SER A 31 16.01 11.06 15.21
N ASP A 32 15.91 12.36 15.07
CA ASP A 32 16.58 13.18 14.05
C ASP A 32 16.35 12.67 12.59
N TRP A 33 15.14 12.24 12.31
CA TRP A 33 14.77 11.65 11.03
C TRP A 33 14.29 12.71 10.05
N GLN A 34 15.14 13.10 9.11
CA GLN A 34 14.90 14.22 8.18
C GLN A 34 13.96 13.89 7.01
N TYR A 35 13.66 12.62 6.78
CA TYR A 35 12.85 12.18 5.64
C TYR A 35 11.34 12.21 5.90
N PHE A 36 10.91 12.53 7.11
CA PHE A 36 9.49 12.61 7.47
C PHE A 36 9.15 13.97 8.10
N PRO A 37 7.87 14.36 8.01
CA PRO A 37 7.39 15.55 8.71
C PRO A 37 7.63 15.50 10.22
N VAL A 38 7.60 14.30 10.81
CA VAL A 38 7.92 14.05 12.20
C VAL A 38 9.40 13.68 12.30
N THR A 39 10.25 14.62 12.70
CA THR A 39 11.69 14.39 12.83
C THR A 39 12.06 13.68 14.12
N ASN A 40 11.43 14.08 15.24
CA ASN A 40 11.66 13.51 16.57
C ASN A 40 10.31 13.21 17.21
N GLY A 41 10.08 11.97 17.62
CA GLY A 41 8.84 11.60 18.28
C GLY A 41 8.52 10.12 18.24
N LYS A 42 7.34 9.80 18.72
CA LYS A 42 6.81 8.42 18.75
C LYS A 42 5.49 8.40 18.03
N CYS A 43 5.40 7.58 16.98
CA CYS A 43 4.17 7.34 16.24
C CYS A 43 3.72 5.89 16.44
N ASN A 44 2.43 5.68 16.60
CA ASN A 44 1.83 4.35 16.71
C ASN A 44 0.91 4.12 15.51
N ASP A 45 1.02 2.96 14.91
CA ASP A 45 0.16 2.48 13.83
C ASP A 45 -0.52 1.19 14.27
N LEU A 46 -1.83 1.21 14.33
CA LEU A 46 -2.66 0.03 14.53
C LEU A 46 -3.51 -0.14 13.29
N SER A 47 -3.22 -1.16 12.50
CA SER A 47 -3.88 -1.37 11.22
C SER A 47 -4.50 -2.75 11.11
N ILE A 48 -5.60 -2.82 10.37
CA ILE A 48 -6.27 -4.05 9.98
C ILE A 48 -6.16 -4.13 8.45
N SER A 49 -5.61 -5.24 7.96
CA SER A 49 -5.50 -5.52 6.55
C SER A 49 -6.40 -6.68 6.17
N LEU A 50 -7.18 -6.51 5.10
CA LEU A 50 -7.99 -7.56 4.48
C LEU A 50 -7.49 -7.75 3.06
N THR A 51 -7.17 -8.97 2.67
CA THR A 51 -6.73 -9.29 1.30
C THR A 51 -7.55 -10.42 0.74
N LEU A 52 -8.20 -10.15 -0.39
CA LEU A 52 -8.85 -11.14 -1.23
C LEU A 52 -7.96 -11.39 -2.44
N ALA A 53 -7.51 -12.62 -2.61
CA ALA A 53 -6.67 -13.02 -3.73
C ALA A 53 -7.30 -14.19 -4.47
N ARG A 54 -7.06 -14.25 -5.78
CA ARG A 54 -7.41 -15.37 -6.64
C ARG A 54 -6.26 -15.72 -7.55
N ASN A 55 -5.84 -16.96 -7.55
CA ASN A 55 -4.80 -17.43 -8.44
C ASN A 55 -5.27 -18.70 -9.17
N SER A 56 -5.51 -18.57 -10.47
CA SER A 56 -5.90 -19.65 -11.37
C SER A 56 -4.90 -19.87 -12.50
N ILE A 57 -3.65 -19.45 -12.31
CA ILE A 57 -2.56 -19.64 -13.28
C ILE A 57 -2.27 -21.14 -13.42
N ASP A 58 -2.19 -21.62 -14.65
CA ASP A 58 -1.92 -23.01 -14.98
C ASP A 58 -0.51 -23.47 -14.61
N ASN A 59 0.48 -22.60 -14.84
CA ASN A 59 1.89 -22.89 -14.54
C ASN A 59 2.61 -21.63 -14.00
N PRO A 60 3.21 -21.69 -12.82
CA PRO A 60 3.86 -20.51 -12.22
C PRO A 60 5.13 -20.05 -12.97
N ILE A 61 5.83 -20.95 -13.70
CA ILE A 61 7.09 -20.62 -14.38
C ILE A 61 6.83 -20.13 -15.81
N PHE A 62 6.00 -20.86 -16.56
CA PHE A 62 5.64 -20.53 -17.94
C PHE A 62 4.13 -20.52 -18.08
N PRO A 63 3.46 -19.48 -17.59
CA PRO A 63 2.01 -19.41 -17.64
C PRO A 63 1.50 -19.28 -19.07
N ARG A 64 0.49 -20.07 -19.40
CA ARG A 64 -0.18 -20.05 -20.71
C ARG A 64 -1.60 -19.50 -20.60
N SER A 65 -2.25 -19.74 -19.48
CA SER A 65 -3.63 -19.32 -19.25
C SER A 65 -3.88 -19.05 -17.78
N GLY A 66 -4.94 -18.31 -17.50
CA GLY A 66 -5.37 -18.02 -16.15
C GLY A 66 -5.15 -16.58 -15.71
N SER A 67 -5.46 -16.34 -14.46
CA SER A 67 -5.34 -15.01 -13.87
C SER A 67 -4.86 -15.10 -12.42
N ASP A 68 -4.10 -14.09 -12.03
CA ASP A 68 -3.68 -13.85 -10.65
C ASP A 68 -4.04 -12.42 -10.30
N PHE A 69 -4.93 -12.26 -9.34
CA PHE A 69 -5.29 -10.93 -8.85
C PHE A 69 -5.45 -10.92 -7.33
N SER A 70 -5.18 -9.77 -6.76
CA SER A 70 -5.37 -9.51 -5.35
C SER A 70 -5.90 -8.11 -5.12
N LEU A 71 -6.88 -8.00 -4.24
CA LEU A 71 -7.37 -6.74 -3.69
C LEU A 71 -7.03 -6.71 -2.20
N SER A 72 -6.23 -5.75 -1.80
CA SER A 72 -5.84 -5.55 -0.41
C SER A 72 -6.36 -4.20 0.08
N VAL A 73 -7.04 -4.23 1.22
CA VAL A 73 -7.53 -3.03 1.91
C VAL A 73 -6.92 -3.02 3.31
N GLN A 74 -6.19 -1.97 3.61
CA GLN A 74 -5.62 -1.74 4.94
C GLN A 74 -6.25 -0.47 5.50
N PHE A 75 -6.71 -0.51 6.73
CA PHE A 75 -7.30 0.64 7.40
C PHE A 75 -6.90 0.68 8.87
N THR A 76 -6.78 1.89 9.37
CA THR A 76 -6.57 2.18 10.78
C THR A 76 -7.86 2.71 11.39
N PRO A 77 -8.06 2.64 12.71
CA PRO A 77 -9.18 3.30 13.34
C PRO A 77 -9.21 4.80 13.02
N PRO A 78 -10.38 5.37 12.69
CA PRO A 78 -10.52 6.78 12.36
C PRO A 78 -10.53 7.65 13.64
N TYR A 79 -9.37 7.79 14.27
CA TYR A 79 -9.24 8.50 15.54
C TYR A 79 -9.75 9.94 15.46
N SER A 80 -9.55 10.62 14.32
CA SER A 80 -10.00 12.00 14.11
C SER A 80 -11.50 12.16 14.08
N LEU A 81 -12.24 11.11 13.73
CA LEU A 81 -13.71 11.13 13.74
C LEU A 81 -14.27 10.76 15.12
N MET A 82 -13.47 10.08 15.96
CA MET A 82 -13.90 9.55 17.25
C MET A 82 -13.60 10.50 18.42
N ASP A 83 -12.53 11.31 18.34
CA ASP A 83 -12.05 12.11 19.48
C ASP A 83 -12.57 13.54 19.51
N GLY A 84 -13.32 13.97 18.48
CA GLY A 84 -13.98 15.28 18.42
C GLY A 84 -13.05 16.49 18.47
N LYS A 85 -11.73 16.31 18.21
CA LYS A 85 -10.77 17.39 18.26
C LYS A 85 -10.76 18.20 16.98
N ASP A 86 -10.52 19.50 17.13
CA ASP A 86 -10.26 20.37 15.99
C ASP A 86 -8.79 20.28 15.57
N TYR A 87 -8.55 19.48 14.52
CA TYR A 87 -7.19 19.28 13.95
C TYR A 87 -6.68 20.49 13.17
N LYS A 88 -7.58 21.39 12.71
CA LYS A 88 -7.18 22.64 12.06
C LYS A 88 -6.41 23.55 13.03
N GLY A 89 -6.77 23.55 14.31
CA GLY A 89 -6.13 24.35 15.35
C GLY A 89 -4.68 23.97 15.69
N TYR A 90 -4.20 22.79 15.20
CA TYR A 90 -2.80 22.41 15.34
C TYR A 90 -1.88 23.16 14.37
N TYR A 91 -2.41 23.74 13.30
CA TYR A 91 -1.66 24.49 12.31
C TYR A 91 -1.59 25.96 12.69
N SER A 92 -0.37 26.51 12.66
CA SER A 92 -0.14 27.94 12.84
C SER A 92 -0.67 28.77 11.67
N ASN A 93 -0.59 28.17 10.45
CA ASN A 93 -1.24 28.68 9.27
C ASN A 93 -1.78 27.48 8.44
N PRO A 94 -3.10 27.23 8.49
CA PRO A 94 -3.71 26.12 7.76
C PRO A 94 -3.62 26.23 6.23
N GLU A 95 -3.53 27.45 5.69
CA GLU A 95 -3.46 27.67 4.23
C GLU A 95 -2.07 27.30 3.67
N THR A 96 -1.02 27.59 4.41
CA THR A 96 0.36 27.24 4.02
C THR A 96 0.82 25.90 4.58
N GLY A 97 0.01 25.26 5.41
CA GLY A 97 0.35 23.98 6.07
C GLY A 97 1.43 24.13 7.16
N SER A 98 1.71 25.36 7.63
CA SER A 98 2.71 25.61 8.67
C SER A 98 2.28 25.05 10.02
N ILE A 99 3.09 24.18 10.62
CA ILE A 99 2.83 23.49 11.88
C ILE A 99 4.13 23.40 12.69
N THR A 100 4.01 23.57 14.00
CA THR A 100 5.14 23.40 14.93
C THR A 100 5.47 21.93 15.13
N GLN A 101 6.74 21.56 15.31
CA GLN A 101 7.19 20.18 15.52
C GLN A 101 6.46 19.49 16.70
N ASP A 102 6.19 20.19 17.78
CA ASP A 102 5.46 19.66 18.94
C ASP A 102 4.00 19.31 18.56
N ASN A 103 3.35 20.19 17.80
CA ASN A 103 2.00 19.92 17.28
C ASN A 103 1.99 18.78 16.26
N MET A 104 3.03 18.68 15.41
CA MET A 104 3.21 17.57 14.49
C MET A 104 3.31 16.23 15.23
N ASN A 105 4.09 16.17 16.31
CA ASN A 105 4.22 14.99 17.16
C ASN A 105 2.89 14.60 17.83
N LYS A 106 2.12 15.59 18.27
CA LYS A 106 0.78 15.36 18.86
C LYS A 106 -0.20 14.86 17.81
N LEU A 107 -0.17 15.44 16.61
CA LEU A 107 -1.03 15.10 15.48
C LEU A 107 -0.82 13.64 15.04
N HIS A 108 0.43 13.21 14.92
CA HIS A 108 0.81 11.89 14.41
C HIS A 108 1.11 10.86 15.50
N LYS A 109 0.76 11.13 16.76
CA LYS A 109 0.90 10.15 17.85
C LYS A 109 0.19 8.82 17.54
N TRP A 110 -0.98 8.89 16.95
CA TRP A 110 -1.73 7.78 16.37
C TRP A 110 -1.97 8.08 14.89
N ILE A 111 -1.41 7.22 14.04
CA ILE A 111 -1.49 7.33 12.59
C ILE A 111 -2.87 6.86 12.15
N GLU A 112 -3.47 7.55 11.18
CA GLU A 112 -4.71 7.14 10.58
C GLU A 112 -4.67 7.25 9.07
N TYR A 113 -5.14 6.21 8.38
CA TYR A 113 -5.26 6.16 6.92
C TYR A 113 -6.14 4.98 6.51
N HIS A 114 -6.54 4.98 5.25
CA HIS A 114 -7.01 3.79 4.56
C HIS A 114 -6.23 3.63 3.26
N LYS A 115 -5.76 2.42 2.99
CA LYS A 115 -4.93 2.10 1.84
C LYS A 115 -5.57 0.98 1.04
N TRP A 116 -5.71 1.22 -0.24
CA TRP A 116 -6.31 0.29 -1.19
C TRP A 116 -5.26 -0.11 -2.21
N LYS A 117 -5.12 -1.39 -2.47
CA LYS A 117 -4.20 -1.90 -3.49
C LYS A 117 -4.87 -2.98 -4.30
N PHE A 118 -4.77 -2.87 -5.59
CA PHE A 118 -5.17 -3.92 -6.51
C PHE A 118 -3.98 -4.30 -7.39
N LYS A 119 -3.75 -5.59 -7.53
CA LYS A 119 -2.78 -6.16 -8.46
C LYS A 119 -3.46 -7.23 -9.27
N GLY A 120 -3.35 -7.14 -10.58
CA GLY A 120 -3.92 -8.11 -11.50
C GLY A 120 -2.95 -8.49 -12.60
N LYS A 121 -2.89 -9.78 -12.90
CA LYS A 121 -2.19 -10.32 -14.07
C LYS A 121 -3.11 -11.30 -14.76
N THR A 122 -3.19 -11.22 -16.08
CA THR A 122 -3.93 -12.20 -16.88
C THR A 122 -3.04 -12.75 -17.99
N TYR A 123 -3.22 -14.02 -18.28
CA TYR A 123 -2.51 -14.72 -19.34
C TYR A 123 -3.53 -15.30 -20.32
N THR A 124 -3.51 -14.79 -21.53
CA THR A 124 -4.45 -15.17 -22.59
C THR A 124 -3.68 -15.80 -23.74
N PRO A 125 -3.84 -17.09 -24.02
CA PRO A 125 -3.23 -17.71 -25.19
C PRO A 125 -3.88 -17.15 -26.46
N LEU A 126 -3.08 -16.76 -27.43
CA LEU A 126 -3.53 -16.25 -28.74
C LEU A 126 -3.75 -17.37 -29.75
N MET A 127 -3.34 -18.60 -29.42
CA MET A 127 -3.54 -19.82 -30.20
C MET A 127 -3.99 -20.93 -29.25
N ASP A 128 -4.59 -21.97 -29.79
CA ASP A 128 -4.96 -23.15 -28.99
C ASP A 128 -3.69 -23.78 -28.37
N PRO A 129 -3.53 -23.81 -27.04
CA PRO A 129 -2.35 -24.34 -26.40
C PRO A 129 -2.19 -25.86 -26.54
N ILE A 130 -3.27 -26.57 -26.85
CA ILE A 130 -3.28 -28.01 -27.05
C ILE A 130 -2.74 -28.33 -28.45
N ALA A 131 -3.22 -27.60 -29.46
CA ALA A 131 -2.78 -27.80 -30.85
C ALA A 131 -1.37 -27.22 -31.10
N HIS A 132 -1.02 -26.16 -30.39
CA HIS A 132 0.25 -25.44 -30.57
C HIS A 132 1.04 -25.31 -29.26
N PRO A 133 1.91 -26.28 -28.93
CA PRO A 133 2.71 -26.25 -27.68
C PRO A 133 3.60 -24.99 -27.52
N LYS A 134 3.95 -24.34 -28.65
CA LYS A 134 4.70 -23.07 -28.69
C LYS A 134 3.77 -21.89 -29.00
N CYS A 135 2.63 -21.78 -28.32
CA CYS A 135 1.69 -20.70 -28.54
C CYS A 135 2.20 -19.36 -28.01
N LEU A 136 1.81 -18.28 -28.68
CA LEU A 136 2.00 -16.92 -28.19
C LEU A 136 0.99 -16.64 -27.08
N VAL A 137 1.45 -16.10 -25.97
CA VAL A 137 0.62 -15.75 -24.82
C VAL A 137 0.69 -14.24 -24.59
N LEU A 138 -0.46 -13.60 -24.55
CA LEU A 138 -0.58 -12.21 -24.14
C LEU A 138 -0.67 -12.14 -22.62
N MET A 139 0.29 -11.46 -21.99
CA MET A 139 0.26 -11.13 -20.57
C MET A 139 -0.14 -9.67 -20.39
N THR A 140 -1.18 -9.43 -19.62
CA THR A 140 -1.53 -8.08 -19.16
C THR A 140 -1.33 -7.97 -17.66
N ARG A 141 -0.81 -6.83 -17.23
CA ARG A 141 -0.62 -6.49 -15.81
C ARG A 141 -1.29 -5.16 -15.54
N THR A 142 -2.06 -5.11 -14.48
CA THR A 142 -2.71 -3.88 -14.02
C THR A 142 -2.49 -3.77 -12.52
N GLU A 143 -1.99 -2.64 -12.08
CA GLU A 143 -1.85 -2.35 -10.66
C GLU A 143 -2.35 -0.95 -10.37
N PHE A 144 -3.01 -0.78 -9.25
CA PHE A 144 -3.28 0.53 -8.68
C PHE A 144 -3.19 0.50 -7.16
N GLY A 145 -2.84 1.63 -6.60
CA GLY A 145 -2.83 1.87 -5.17
C GLY A 145 -3.37 3.25 -4.86
N LEU A 146 -4.05 3.36 -3.74
CA LEU A 146 -4.59 4.61 -3.21
C LEU A 146 -4.40 4.64 -1.70
N LEU A 147 -3.83 5.72 -1.21
CA LEU A 147 -3.74 6.08 0.20
C LEU A 147 -4.71 7.23 0.46
N GLY A 148 -5.70 7.00 1.29
CA GLY A 148 -6.66 8.02 1.67
C GLY A 148 -6.56 8.38 3.15
N HIS A 149 -7.22 9.47 3.52
CA HIS A 149 -7.25 9.99 4.88
C HIS A 149 -8.70 10.27 5.31
N TYR A 150 -8.96 10.17 6.60
CA TYR A 150 -10.28 10.46 7.17
C TYR A 150 -10.47 11.96 7.46
N ASN A 151 -9.37 12.67 7.72
CA ASN A 151 -9.37 14.10 7.98
C ASN A 151 -8.26 14.80 7.18
N GLN A 152 -8.63 15.86 6.44
CA GLN A 152 -7.70 16.61 5.58
C GLN A 152 -6.52 17.26 6.33
N TYR A 153 -6.68 17.53 7.63
CA TYR A 153 -5.64 18.10 8.48
C TYR A 153 -4.78 17.05 9.20
N LYS A 154 -5.13 15.77 9.04
CA LYS A 154 -4.41 14.65 9.67
C LYS A 154 -4.03 13.59 8.65
N LYS A 155 -3.37 14.01 7.59
CA LYS A 155 -2.86 13.08 6.59
C LYS A 155 -1.73 12.23 7.16
N SER A 156 -1.72 10.93 6.82
CA SER A 156 -0.63 10.06 7.25
C SER A 156 0.66 10.43 6.53
N PRO A 157 1.78 10.63 7.25
CA PRO A 157 3.09 10.77 6.63
C PRO A 157 3.67 9.43 6.20
N PHE A 158 3.02 8.33 6.56
CA PHE A 158 3.46 6.97 6.32
C PHE A 158 2.55 6.28 5.30
N GLY A 159 3.08 5.26 4.65
CA GLY A 159 2.33 4.41 3.74
C GLY A 159 2.21 4.93 2.31
N THR A 160 2.89 6.04 1.97
CA THR A 160 2.95 6.58 0.62
C THR A 160 3.62 5.60 -0.35
N PHE A 161 3.38 5.77 -1.63
CA PHE A 161 3.96 4.96 -2.69
C PHE A 161 5.17 5.68 -3.30
N ASP A 162 6.22 4.91 -3.53
CA ASP A 162 7.43 5.33 -4.22
C ASP A 162 7.53 4.56 -5.54
N VAL A 163 7.26 5.25 -6.64
CA VAL A 163 7.16 4.63 -7.96
C VAL A 163 8.42 4.88 -8.77
N GLY A 164 9.01 3.80 -9.26
CA GLY A 164 10.21 3.79 -10.08
C GLY A 164 11.23 2.75 -9.63
N GLY A 165 12.19 2.47 -10.50
CA GLY A 165 13.29 1.59 -10.24
C GLY A 165 13.03 0.12 -10.52
N ASP A 166 14.03 -0.70 -10.20
CA ASP A 166 14.05 -2.13 -10.45
C ASP A 166 13.46 -2.98 -9.30
N GLY A 167 13.09 -2.33 -8.19
CA GLY A 167 12.60 -2.99 -6.98
C GLY A 167 13.70 -3.60 -6.11
N MET A 168 14.97 -3.40 -6.47
CA MET A 168 16.14 -3.93 -5.75
C MET A 168 16.82 -2.90 -4.85
N THR A 169 16.12 -1.86 -4.46
CA THR A 169 16.66 -0.81 -3.61
C THR A 169 17.06 -1.33 -2.25
N GLY A 170 18.33 -1.19 -1.91
CA GLY A 170 18.84 -1.44 -0.56
C GLY A 170 18.38 -0.41 0.49
N TYR A 171 17.57 0.55 0.12
CA TYR A 171 16.97 1.54 1.01
C TYR A 171 15.46 1.33 1.03
N SER A 172 15.02 0.44 1.90
CA SER A 172 13.65 0.51 2.38
C SER A 172 13.55 1.73 3.29
N THR A 173 13.07 2.83 2.78
CA THR A 173 12.58 3.90 3.64
C THR A 173 11.39 3.31 4.40
N TYR A 174 11.58 3.02 5.66
CA TYR A 174 10.52 2.53 6.54
C TYR A 174 9.30 3.43 6.37
N ALA A 175 8.18 2.87 5.97
CA ALA A 175 6.93 3.57 5.78
C ALA A 175 6.57 4.08 4.36
N THR A 176 7.39 3.87 3.34
CA THR A 176 6.99 3.99 1.93
C THR A 176 6.99 2.62 1.27
N GLU A 177 6.07 2.38 0.35
CA GLU A 177 6.00 1.15 -0.44
C GLU A 177 6.60 1.38 -1.82
N SER A 178 7.73 0.71 -2.11
CA SER A 178 8.37 0.81 -3.42
C SER A 178 7.62 0.01 -4.47
N ILE A 179 7.26 0.66 -5.55
CA ILE A 179 6.59 0.07 -6.72
C ILE A 179 7.58 0.05 -7.87
N ALA A 180 8.07 -1.14 -8.20
CA ALA A 180 9.04 -1.32 -9.27
C ALA A 180 8.42 -1.02 -10.64
N LEU A 181 9.04 -0.11 -11.37
CA LEU A 181 8.68 0.21 -12.74
C LEU A 181 9.95 0.32 -13.60
N ARG A 182 10.15 -0.67 -14.48
CA ARG A 182 11.32 -0.74 -15.35
C ARG A 182 11.41 0.46 -16.29
N GLY A 183 12.63 0.93 -16.51
CA GLY A 183 12.91 2.08 -17.38
C GLY A 183 12.92 3.43 -16.66
N TYR A 184 12.66 3.45 -15.38
CA TYR A 184 12.74 4.63 -14.52
C TYR A 184 13.71 4.41 -13.38
N GLU A 185 14.39 5.47 -12.96
CA GLU A 185 15.21 5.43 -11.76
C GLU A 185 14.34 5.35 -10.51
N ASN A 186 14.94 4.90 -9.41
CA ASN A 186 14.24 4.81 -8.11
C ASN A 186 13.70 6.20 -7.72
N SER A 187 12.46 6.23 -7.26
CA SER A 187 11.77 7.45 -6.81
C SER A 187 11.64 8.57 -7.86
N SER A 188 12.01 8.31 -9.12
CA SER A 188 12.04 9.37 -10.14
C SER A 188 10.65 9.92 -10.50
N LEU A 189 9.61 9.10 -10.38
CA LEU A 189 8.23 9.50 -10.68
C LEU A 189 7.52 10.12 -9.49
N THR A 190 7.96 9.79 -8.28
CA THR A 190 7.34 10.24 -7.03
C THR A 190 8.39 10.65 -5.99
N PRO A 191 9.19 11.71 -6.23
CA PRO A 191 10.34 12.06 -5.40
C PRO A 191 9.98 12.41 -3.94
N TYR A 192 8.71 12.74 -3.68
CA TYR A 192 8.20 13.06 -2.34
C TYR A 192 7.20 12.03 -1.81
N GLY A 193 7.11 10.87 -2.45
CA GLY A 193 6.05 9.90 -2.23
C GLY A 193 4.74 10.30 -2.91
N SER A 194 3.86 9.33 -3.14
CA SER A 194 2.55 9.55 -3.77
C SER A 194 1.44 8.94 -2.92
N GLU A 195 0.28 9.57 -2.91
CA GLU A 195 -0.95 9.02 -2.31
C GLU A 195 -1.63 8.01 -3.24
N GLY A 196 -1.19 7.89 -4.50
CA GLY A 196 -1.74 6.90 -5.42
C GLY A 196 -0.90 6.67 -6.66
N TYR A 197 -1.13 5.52 -7.29
CA TYR A 197 -0.54 5.15 -8.59
C TYR A 197 -1.47 4.22 -9.36
N ALA A 198 -1.32 4.20 -10.69
CA ALA A 198 -1.98 3.22 -11.56
C ALA A 198 -1.11 2.97 -12.80
N TYR A 199 -1.01 1.72 -13.24
CA TYR A 199 -0.39 1.31 -14.53
C TYR A 199 -0.90 -0.05 -15.00
#